data_80bd17e1bd8f2c891b80cfc50ade9a8a
#
_entry.id   80bd17e1bd8f2c891b80cfc50ade9a8a
#
_cell.length_a   1.000
_cell.length_b   1.000
_cell.length_c   1.000
_cell.angle_alpha   90.00
_cell.angle_beta   90.00
_cell.angle_gamma   90.00
#
_symmetry.space_group_name_H-M   'P 1'
#
loop_
_entity.id
_entity.type
_entity.pdbx_description
1 polymer ?
#
loop_
_entity_poly.entity_id
_entity_poly.type
_entity_poly.pdbx_seq_one_letter_code
_entity_poly.pdbx_strand_id
1 'polypeptide(L)'
;MRRFLLLLLCLFTLSSVGAQQRGPRMTFDTSTHNFGDVKRQGGDLIKEFRFTNDGDEPLVIKKITKSCSCMTVTYSRKPVMPGKSAVIKIKYEPHKAEPGIFHKAIQIYSNASSKVRLITIQGNSIDDDK
;
A
#
# COMPACT_ATOMS: atom_id res chain seq x y z
N MET A 1 -1.48 -56.56 -28.82
CA MET A 1 -0.42 -55.80 -28.17
C MET A 1 -0.37 -54.33 -28.58
N ARG A 2 -0.81 -53.98 -29.75
CA ARG A 2 -0.83 -52.57 -30.19
C ARG A 2 -1.89 -51.71 -29.52
N ARG A 3 -2.90 -52.29 -28.92
CA ARG A 3 -4.02 -51.59 -28.29
C ARG A 3 -3.74 -51.14 -26.85
N PHE A 4 -2.71 -51.69 -26.21
CA PHE A 4 -2.32 -51.32 -24.85
C PHE A 4 -1.38 -50.12 -24.80
N LEU A 5 -0.71 -49.81 -25.90
CA LEU A 5 0.24 -48.66 -25.94
C LEU A 5 -0.49 -47.31 -26.07
N LEU A 6 -1.74 -47.33 -26.55
CA LEU A 6 -2.50 -46.09 -26.79
C LEU A 6 -3.25 -45.64 -25.53
N LEU A 7 -3.39 -46.49 -24.51
CA LEU A 7 -4.04 -46.15 -23.26
C LEU A 7 -3.09 -45.52 -22.22
N LEU A 8 -1.79 -45.57 -22.45
CA LEU A 8 -0.80 -45.04 -21.54
C LEU A 8 -0.41 -43.58 -21.86
N LEU A 9 -0.90 -43.06 -22.96
CA LEU A 9 -0.52 -41.70 -23.43
C LEU A 9 -1.51 -40.61 -22.98
N CYS A 10 -2.62 -41.00 -22.34
CA CYS A 10 -3.65 -40.04 -21.89
C CYS A 10 -3.60 -39.67 -20.40
N LEU A 11 -2.56 -40.08 -19.66
CA LEU A 11 -2.49 -39.85 -18.23
C LEU A 11 -1.49 -38.75 -17.82
N PHE A 12 -0.95 -38.00 -18.77
CA PHE A 12 -0.06 -36.87 -18.46
C PHE A 12 -0.68 -35.53 -18.90
N THR A 13 -1.93 -35.30 -18.55
CA THR A 13 -2.35 -33.90 -18.37
C THR A 13 -1.90 -33.50 -16.98
N LEU A 14 -0.65 -33.08 -16.90
CA LEU A 14 -0.19 -32.31 -15.77
C LEU A 14 -1.05 -31.04 -15.71
N SER A 15 -2.06 -31.10 -14.87
CA SER A 15 -2.70 -29.89 -14.38
C SER A 15 -1.62 -29.14 -13.64
N SER A 16 -0.99 -28.17 -14.30
CA SER A 16 -0.21 -27.17 -13.63
C SER A 16 -1.19 -26.35 -12.81
N VAL A 17 -1.51 -26.84 -11.62
CA VAL A 17 -2.15 -26.02 -10.60
C VAL A 17 -1.11 -24.98 -10.25
N GLY A 18 -1.25 -23.79 -10.84
CA GLY A 18 -0.42 -22.65 -10.49
C GLY A 18 -0.49 -22.49 -8.97
N ALA A 19 0.66 -22.49 -8.31
CA ALA A 19 0.74 -22.25 -6.88
C ALA A 19 0.21 -20.83 -6.62
N GLN A 20 -1.04 -20.74 -6.14
CA GLN A 20 -1.58 -19.48 -5.69
C GLN A 20 -0.84 -19.08 -4.41
N GLN A 21 -0.29 -17.87 -4.38
CA GLN A 21 0.26 -17.33 -3.16
C GLN A 21 -0.86 -17.20 -2.13
N ARG A 22 -0.74 -17.99 -1.07
CA ARG A 22 -1.63 -17.90 0.09
C ARG A 22 -1.08 -16.88 1.07
N GLY A 23 -1.98 -16.25 1.80
CA GLY A 23 -1.66 -15.27 2.82
C GLY A 23 -2.34 -13.94 2.61
N PRO A 24 -2.12 -13.00 3.52
CA PRO A 24 -2.67 -11.65 3.40
C PRO A 24 -1.96 -10.90 2.28
N ARG A 25 -2.70 -10.04 1.57
CA ARG A 25 -2.15 -9.22 0.49
C ARG A 25 -2.73 -7.82 0.55
N MET A 26 -1.85 -6.81 0.55
CA MET A 26 -2.24 -5.42 0.62
C MET A 26 -2.18 -4.79 -0.78
N THR A 27 -3.33 -4.37 -1.27
CA THR A 27 -3.47 -3.69 -2.56
C THR A 27 -4.06 -2.31 -2.34
N PHE A 28 -3.31 -1.27 -2.76
CA PHE A 28 -3.75 0.11 -2.65
C PHE A 28 -4.53 0.54 -3.89
N ASP A 29 -5.59 1.32 -3.70
CA ASP A 29 -6.30 1.99 -4.79
C ASP A 29 -5.37 2.98 -5.48
N THR A 30 -4.63 3.77 -4.67
CA THR A 30 -3.61 4.71 -5.10
C THR A 30 -2.50 4.71 -4.06
N SER A 31 -1.25 4.62 -4.49
CA SER A 31 -0.10 4.63 -3.58
C SER A 31 0.66 5.96 -3.56
N THR A 32 0.31 6.88 -4.45
CA THR A 32 0.93 8.21 -4.54
C THR A 32 -0.15 9.27 -4.66
N HIS A 33 0.01 10.38 -3.93
CA HIS A 33 -0.87 11.52 -4.04
C HIS A 33 -0.06 12.81 -4.21
N ASN A 34 -0.42 13.60 -5.22
CA ASN A 34 0.16 14.90 -5.50
C ASN A 34 -0.83 15.99 -5.06
N PHE A 35 -0.44 16.76 -4.03
CA PHE A 35 -1.23 17.90 -3.56
C PHE A 35 -1.11 19.13 -4.47
N GLY A 36 -0.17 19.12 -5.43
CA GLY A 36 0.11 20.27 -6.26
C GLY A 36 0.78 21.41 -5.48
N ASP A 37 0.55 22.64 -5.91
CA ASP A 37 1.02 23.82 -5.20
C ASP A 37 0.18 24.07 -3.96
N VAL A 38 0.83 24.14 -2.81
CA VAL A 38 0.18 24.37 -1.52
C VAL A 38 0.83 25.55 -0.82
N LYS A 39 0.03 26.33 -0.13
CA LYS A 39 0.55 27.44 0.69
C LYS A 39 1.13 26.87 1.98
N ARG A 40 2.35 27.26 2.32
CA ARG A 40 3.04 26.76 3.50
C ARG A 40 2.27 27.05 4.78
N GLN A 41 1.61 28.20 4.87
CA GLN A 41 0.78 28.60 6.02
C GLN A 41 -0.72 28.36 5.77
N GLY A 42 -1.07 27.63 4.73
CA GLY A 42 -2.47 27.41 4.34
C GLY A 42 -3.21 26.36 5.14
N GLY A 43 -2.57 25.73 6.12
CA GLY A 43 -3.18 24.71 6.96
C GLY A 43 -2.72 23.30 6.60
N ASP A 44 -3.27 22.34 7.31
CA ASP A 44 -2.91 20.94 7.20
C ASP A 44 -3.51 20.32 5.94
N LEU A 45 -2.74 19.41 5.33
CA LEU A 45 -3.18 18.61 4.19
C LEU A 45 -3.47 17.20 4.65
N ILE A 46 -4.61 16.67 4.24
CA ILE A 46 -5.04 15.34 4.64
C ILE A 46 -5.29 14.50 3.41
N LYS A 47 -4.73 13.28 3.40
CA LYS A 47 -5.01 12.26 2.40
C LYS A 47 -5.24 10.92 3.05
N GLU A 48 -6.30 10.26 2.65
CA GLU A 48 -6.60 8.90 3.03
C GLU A 48 -6.19 7.95 1.90
N PHE A 49 -5.35 6.97 2.23
CA PHE A 49 -4.95 5.90 1.32
C PHE A 49 -5.72 4.65 1.67
N ARG A 50 -6.58 4.25 0.76
CA ARG A 50 -7.40 3.05 0.93
C ARG A 50 -6.66 1.84 0.40
N PHE A 51 -6.68 0.76 1.17
CA PHE A 51 -6.16 -0.53 0.75
C PHE A 51 -7.18 -1.62 1.00
N THR A 52 -7.05 -2.69 0.23
CA THR A 52 -7.89 -3.88 0.34
C THR A 52 -7.00 -5.08 0.62
N ASN A 53 -7.45 -5.96 1.51
CA ASN A 53 -6.85 -7.28 1.65
C ASN A 53 -7.44 -8.18 0.57
N ASP A 54 -6.73 -8.36 -0.53
CA ASP A 54 -7.15 -9.25 -1.62
C ASP A 54 -6.47 -10.62 -1.53
N GLY A 55 -5.92 -10.94 -0.36
CA GLY A 55 -5.43 -12.27 -0.01
C GLY A 55 -6.52 -13.15 0.60
N ASP A 56 -6.12 -14.28 1.16
CA ASP A 56 -7.01 -15.28 1.75
C ASP A 56 -6.87 -15.43 3.27
N GLU A 57 -6.03 -14.59 3.90
CA GLU A 57 -5.82 -14.56 5.34
C GLU A 57 -5.94 -13.15 5.89
N PRO A 58 -6.21 -12.96 7.18
CA PRO A 58 -6.30 -11.63 7.79
C PRO A 58 -5.01 -10.83 7.64
N LEU A 59 -5.14 -9.56 7.29
CA LEU A 59 -4.04 -8.61 7.11
C LEU A 59 -3.92 -7.73 8.34
N VAL A 60 -2.72 -7.67 8.92
CA VAL A 60 -2.44 -6.84 10.10
C VAL A 60 -1.27 -5.92 9.80
N ILE A 61 -1.46 -4.61 10.02
CA ILE A 61 -0.37 -3.65 9.97
C ILE A 61 0.41 -3.73 11.27
N LYS A 62 1.72 -4.02 11.17
CA LYS A 62 2.61 -4.15 12.34
C LYS A 62 3.12 -2.81 12.80
N LYS A 63 3.58 -1.98 11.87
CA LYS A 63 4.03 -0.61 12.13
C LYS A 63 4.05 0.20 10.84
N ILE A 64 4.04 1.51 10.99
CA ILE A 64 4.24 2.46 9.89
C ILE A 64 5.35 3.42 10.31
N THR A 65 6.33 3.63 9.43
CA THR A 65 7.41 4.58 9.66
C THR A 65 7.31 5.75 8.69
N LYS A 66 7.72 6.91 9.17
CA LYS A 66 7.73 8.17 8.41
C LYS A 66 9.09 8.83 8.58
N SER A 67 9.52 9.61 7.58
CA SER A 67 10.82 10.28 7.56
C SER A 67 10.79 11.71 8.10
N CYS A 68 9.62 12.24 8.43
CA CYS A 68 9.46 13.64 8.80
C CYS A 68 8.45 13.79 9.93
N SER A 69 8.77 14.62 10.93
CA SER A 69 7.81 15.01 11.97
C SER A 69 6.69 15.92 11.46
N CYS A 70 6.81 16.38 10.21
CA CYS A 70 5.78 17.16 9.52
C CYS A 70 4.55 16.32 9.14
N MET A 71 4.60 15.00 9.31
CA MET A 71 3.52 14.08 9.02
C MET A 71 3.00 13.39 10.27
N THR A 72 1.70 13.19 10.32
CA THR A 72 1.03 12.31 11.30
C THR A 72 0.31 11.21 10.55
N VAL A 73 0.52 9.98 10.95
CA VAL A 73 -0.07 8.80 10.32
C VAL A 73 -1.04 8.15 11.30
N THR A 74 -2.28 7.98 10.87
CA THR A 74 -3.33 7.33 11.65
C THR A 74 -3.83 6.09 10.91
N TYR A 75 -3.87 4.96 11.59
CA TYR A 75 -4.32 3.69 11.02
C TYR A 75 -4.83 2.76 12.11
N SER A 76 -5.65 1.78 11.70
CA SER A 76 -6.16 0.76 12.61
C SER A 76 -5.21 -0.42 12.69
N ARG A 77 -5.00 -0.95 13.89
CA ARG A 77 -4.27 -2.19 14.13
C ARG A 77 -5.16 -3.43 14.11
N LYS A 78 -6.46 -3.24 13.90
CA LYS A 78 -7.40 -4.36 13.77
C LYS A 78 -7.11 -5.16 12.49
N PRO A 79 -7.24 -6.49 12.53
CA PRO A 79 -7.09 -7.29 11.32
C PRO A 79 -8.10 -6.88 10.24
N VAL A 80 -7.61 -6.78 9.01
CA VAL A 80 -8.46 -6.57 7.83
C VAL A 80 -8.71 -7.93 7.21
N MET A 81 -9.95 -8.37 7.26
CA MET A 81 -10.33 -9.70 6.77
C MET A 81 -10.23 -9.76 5.24
N PRO A 82 -10.08 -10.97 4.65
CA PRO A 82 -10.05 -11.13 3.21
C PRO A 82 -11.24 -10.46 2.51
N GLY A 83 -10.96 -9.70 1.45
CA GLY A 83 -11.95 -8.95 0.70
C GLY A 83 -12.39 -7.63 1.33
N LYS A 84 -11.92 -7.31 2.53
CA LYS A 84 -12.25 -6.07 3.23
C LYS A 84 -11.19 -5.00 2.98
N SER A 85 -11.58 -3.76 3.24
CA SER A 85 -10.74 -2.58 3.03
C SER A 85 -10.59 -1.78 4.32
N ALA A 86 -9.51 -1.01 4.39
CA ALA A 86 -9.26 -0.05 5.45
C ALA A 86 -8.50 1.15 4.89
N VAL A 87 -8.28 2.14 5.73
CA VAL A 87 -7.69 3.42 5.33
C VAL A 87 -6.49 3.75 6.20
N ILE A 88 -5.43 4.27 5.59
CA ILE A 88 -4.31 4.90 6.27
C ILE A 88 -4.43 6.40 6.01
N LYS A 89 -4.59 7.17 7.07
CA LYS A 89 -4.76 8.63 6.99
C LYS A 89 -3.44 9.32 7.24
N ILE A 90 -3.03 10.17 6.31
CA ILE A 90 -1.83 10.99 6.41
C ILE A 90 -2.26 12.44 6.58
N LYS A 91 -1.76 13.08 7.64
CA LYS A 91 -1.83 14.52 7.83
C LYS A 91 -0.44 15.10 7.61
N TYR A 92 -0.31 16.00 6.66
CA TYR A 92 0.93 16.71 6.35
C TYR A 92 0.78 18.18 6.76
N GLU A 93 1.75 18.67 7.52
CA GLU A 93 1.79 20.05 8.01
C GLU A 93 2.92 20.81 7.29
N PRO A 94 2.61 21.54 6.21
CA PRO A 94 3.65 22.20 5.40
C PRO A 94 4.49 23.19 6.19
N HIS A 95 3.91 23.86 7.19
CA HIS A 95 4.61 24.85 8.01
C HIS A 95 5.73 24.24 8.87
N LYS A 96 5.73 22.93 9.07
CA LYS A 96 6.76 22.21 9.84
C LYS A 96 7.91 21.70 8.95
N ALA A 97 7.83 21.92 7.63
CA ALA A 97 8.83 21.47 6.69
C ALA A 97 9.40 22.65 5.90
N GLU A 98 10.50 22.42 5.19
CA GLU A 98 11.07 23.40 4.31
C GLU A 98 10.14 23.70 3.13
N PRO A 99 10.10 24.98 2.65
CA PRO A 99 9.35 25.28 1.43
C PRO A 99 10.00 24.63 0.20
N GLY A 100 9.23 24.52 -0.87
CA GLY A 100 9.68 23.95 -2.13
C GLY A 100 9.03 22.60 -2.40
N ILE A 101 9.58 21.91 -3.39
CA ILE A 101 9.07 20.59 -3.79
C ILE A 101 9.34 19.58 -2.67
N PHE A 102 8.29 18.87 -2.29
CA PHE A 102 8.40 17.78 -1.32
C PHE A 102 7.97 16.45 -1.91
N HIS A 103 8.63 15.41 -1.47
CA HIS A 103 8.34 14.02 -1.84
C HIS A 103 8.61 13.15 -0.62
N LYS A 104 7.55 12.76 0.07
CA LYS A 104 7.65 12.03 1.34
C LYS A 104 7.11 10.62 1.19
N ALA A 105 7.93 9.65 1.47
CA ALA A 105 7.55 8.24 1.48
C ALA A 105 7.23 7.78 2.90
N ILE A 106 6.21 6.94 3.01
CA ILE A 106 5.77 6.31 4.25
C ILE A 106 5.89 4.80 4.05
N GLN A 107 6.59 4.13 4.96
CA GLN A 107 6.82 2.69 4.91
C GLN A 107 5.82 1.96 5.79
N ILE A 108 5.12 0.99 5.21
CA ILE A 108 4.10 0.19 5.88
C ILE A 108 4.60 -1.24 6.02
N TYR A 109 4.70 -1.71 7.25
CA TYR A 109 5.10 -3.05 7.60
C TYR A 109 3.87 -3.84 8.03
N SER A 110 3.62 -4.96 7.39
CA SER A 110 2.47 -5.82 7.65
C SER A 110 2.88 -7.29 7.66
N ASN A 111 1.92 -8.16 7.94
CA ASN A 111 2.11 -9.61 7.81
C ASN A 111 1.93 -10.12 6.38
N ALA A 112 1.77 -9.23 5.40
CA ALA A 112 1.68 -9.62 4.00
C ALA A 112 3.04 -10.15 3.50
N SER A 113 3.01 -10.97 2.44
CA SER A 113 4.22 -11.55 1.83
C SER A 113 5.16 -10.49 1.25
N SER A 114 4.63 -9.36 0.81
CA SER A 114 5.42 -8.17 0.47
C SER A 114 5.94 -7.54 1.75
N LYS A 115 7.25 -7.50 1.93
CA LYS A 115 7.89 -7.11 3.20
C LYS A 115 7.55 -5.69 3.62
N VAL A 116 7.56 -4.74 2.68
CA VAL A 116 7.31 -3.32 2.92
C VAL A 116 6.50 -2.76 1.76
N ARG A 117 5.46 -2.01 2.07
CA ARG A 117 4.72 -1.24 1.08
C ARG A 117 4.99 0.24 1.30
N LEU A 118 5.08 0.98 0.21
CA LEU A 118 5.32 2.42 0.24
C LEU A 118 4.08 3.15 -0.25
N ILE A 119 3.70 4.19 0.49
CA ILE A 119 2.81 5.23 0.01
C ILE A 119 3.56 6.56 0.02
N THR A 120 3.23 7.45 -0.89
CA THR A 120 3.98 8.68 -1.12
C THR A 120 3.03 9.86 -1.23
N ILE A 121 3.39 10.96 -0.57
CA ILE A 121 2.78 12.26 -0.79
C ILE A 121 3.82 13.18 -1.41
N GLN A 122 3.38 14.04 -2.31
CA GLN A 122 4.25 14.99 -2.99
C GLN A 122 3.50 16.29 -3.28
N GLY A 123 4.23 17.33 -3.58
CA GLY A 123 3.68 18.63 -3.91
C GLY A 123 4.76 19.70 -3.92
N ASN A 124 4.33 20.94 -4.01
CA ASN A 124 5.20 22.10 -3.95
C ASN A 124 4.69 23.07 -2.90
N SER A 125 5.44 23.24 -1.82
CA SER A 125 5.09 24.14 -0.73
C SER A 125 5.59 25.54 -1.03
N ILE A 126 4.67 26.47 -1.21
CA ILE A 126 4.96 27.86 -1.55
C ILE A 126 4.96 28.69 -0.27
N ASP A 127 6.02 29.47 -0.09
CA ASP A 127 6.12 30.39 1.05
C ASP A 127 5.16 31.56 0.87
N ASP A 128 4.32 31.80 1.87
CA ASP A 128 3.28 32.83 1.82
C ASP A 128 3.81 34.25 1.99
N ASP A 129 5.08 34.39 2.38
CA ASP A 129 5.72 35.68 2.67
C ASP A 129 6.26 36.39 1.42
N LYS A 130 5.88 35.92 0.23
CA LYS A 130 6.31 36.49 -1.04
C LYS A 130 5.14 36.88 -1.92
#